data_7d42d5b75a148b4ee2000ed74354d2ef
#
_entry.id   7d42d5b75a148b4ee2000ed74354d2ef
#
_cell.length_a   1.000
_cell.length_b   1.000
_cell.length_c   1.000
_cell.angle_alpha   90.00
_cell.angle_beta   90.00
_cell.angle_gamma   90.00
#
_symmetry.space_group_name_H-M   'P 1'
#
loop_
_entity.id
_entity.type
_entity.pdbx_description
1 polymer ?
#
loop_
_entity_poly.entity_id
_entity_poly.type
_entity_poly.pdbx_seq_one_letter_code
_entity_poly.pdbx_strand_id
1 'polypeptide(L)'
;DISRDAPYFGIPIPDAPGKYFYVWLDAPVGYLASLKSYFNSIGKNFDEFLMDPKTEQIHFIGKDIIYFHTLFWPAMLHFAGKPYRVPDHIYAHGFVTVGGLKMSKSRGTGIDPLKYLNLGMDPEWLRYYLAAKLSGRVEDIDFTKPDFFSRVNSDLIGKYVNIASRSAGFIVKRFEGRVLDSAMSDPLLKALREDAPKVIELYEDREYAKAMRLVMELADKTNEYVDHMKPWELAKDPAQAEKLHEVCSVCLEAFRILTNYLKPVLPGVAEKVEAFLGCGELTWSTVDTPLSSANPIQPFKHLMQRVDMEKQLDQLISEVKEEPKAEALPGGEAIAPTCTIDDFAKLDLRIAKVVACEAVEGSTK
;
A
#
# COMPACT_ATOMS: atom_id res chain seq x y z
N ASP A 1 -10.15 -30.20 -1.40
CA ASP A 1 -9.44 -31.11 -0.51
C ASP A 1 -9.33 -30.49 0.89
N ILE A 2 -9.99 -31.14 1.88
CA ILE A 2 -10.12 -30.63 3.26
C ILE A 2 -9.33 -31.46 4.27
N SER A 3 -8.59 -32.46 3.82
CA SER A 3 -7.83 -33.36 4.66
C SER A 3 -6.36 -33.50 4.23
N ARG A 4 -5.52 -33.91 5.16
CA ARG A 4 -4.11 -34.26 4.95
C ARG A 4 -3.82 -35.60 5.62
N ASP A 5 -2.94 -36.38 5.02
CA ASP A 5 -2.43 -37.60 5.58
C ASP A 5 -1.26 -37.35 6.53
N ALA A 6 -1.09 -38.24 7.51
CA ALA A 6 0.09 -38.23 8.36
C ALA A 6 1.37 -38.49 7.53
N PRO A 7 2.53 -37.88 7.90
CA PRO A 7 2.73 -36.99 9.04
C PRO A 7 2.31 -35.54 8.73
N TYR A 8 1.38 -35.00 9.49
CA TYR A 8 0.91 -33.63 9.35
C TYR A 8 0.64 -33.00 10.71
N PHE A 9 1.02 -31.75 10.91
CA PHE A 9 0.69 -30.99 12.10
C PHE A 9 -0.67 -30.31 11.91
N GLY A 10 -1.67 -30.75 12.67
CA GLY A 10 -3.04 -30.22 12.56
C GLY A 10 -4.00 -30.93 13.51
N ILE A 11 -5.28 -30.64 13.37
CA ILE A 11 -6.37 -31.24 14.16
C ILE A 11 -6.74 -32.59 13.55
N PRO A 12 -6.67 -33.72 14.32
CA PRO A 12 -7.10 -35.03 13.81
C PRO A 12 -8.59 -35.01 13.44
N ILE A 13 -8.92 -35.67 12.33
CA ILE A 13 -10.33 -35.89 11.95
C ILE A 13 -10.92 -36.99 12.80
N PRO A 14 -12.03 -36.77 13.54
CA PRO A 14 -12.72 -37.81 14.25
C PRO A 14 -13.06 -38.98 13.33
N ASP A 15 -12.94 -40.22 13.83
CA ASP A 15 -13.25 -41.46 13.13
C ASP A 15 -12.47 -41.71 11.82
N ALA A 16 -11.37 -40.96 11.58
CA ALA A 16 -10.49 -41.12 10.42
C ALA A 16 -9.01 -41.18 10.85
N PRO A 17 -8.53 -42.31 11.38
CA PRO A 17 -7.15 -42.45 11.85
C PRO A 17 -6.12 -42.10 10.81
N GLY A 18 -5.11 -41.29 11.18
CA GLY A 18 -4.06 -40.84 10.28
C GLY A 18 -4.46 -39.70 9.33
N LYS A 19 -5.69 -39.19 9.47
CA LYS A 19 -6.17 -38.02 8.71
C LYS A 19 -6.29 -36.80 9.62
N TYR A 20 -5.95 -35.65 9.06
CA TYR A 20 -5.99 -34.34 9.72
C TYR A 20 -6.80 -33.38 8.91
N PHE A 21 -7.46 -32.43 9.57
CA PHE A 21 -8.06 -31.31 8.88
C PHE A 21 -7.00 -30.45 8.23
N TYR A 22 -7.29 -29.97 7.01
CA TYR A 22 -6.45 -29.02 6.33
C TYR A 22 -6.48 -27.67 7.06
N VAL A 23 -5.34 -26.99 7.12
CA VAL A 23 -5.14 -25.75 7.89
C VAL A 23 -6.21 -24.68 7.64
N TRP A 24 -6.80 -24.63 6.46
CA TRP A 24 -7.86 -23.64 6.15
C TRP A 24 -9.23 -23.96 6.79
N LEU A 25 -9.37 -25.04 7.52
CA LEU A 25 -10.54 -25.29 8.39
C LEU A 25 -10.39 -24.65 9.76
N ASP A 26 -9.17 -24.45 10.26
CA ASP A 26 -8.91 -23.83 11.56
C ASP A 26 -8.31 -22.42 11.47
N ALA A 27 -7.45 -22.14 10.51
CA ALA A 27 -6.75 -20.87 10.38
C ALA A 27 -7.68 -19.63 10.34
N PRO A 28 -8.81 -19.63 9.59
CA PRO A 28 -9.71 -18.47 9.56
C PRO A 28 -10.40 -18.18 10.90
N VAL A 29 -10.52 -19.17 11.79
CA VAL A 29 -11.04 -18.98 13.15
C VAL A 29 -10.17 -17.98 13.92
N GLY A 30 -8.89 -17.86 13.56
CA GLY A 30 -7.97 -16.86 14.11
C GLY A 30 -8.45 -15.43 13.96
N TYR A 31 -9.20 -15.10 12.91
CA TYR A 31 -9.80 -13.77 12.72
C TYR A 31 -10.80 -13.46 13.84
N LEU A 32 -11.69 -14.41 14.14
CA LEU A 32 -12.69 -14.27 15.22
C LEU A 32 -12.03 -14.29 16.59
N ALA A 33 -11.04 -15.16 16.79
CA ALA A 33 -10.32 -15.26 18.06
C ALA A 33 -9.58 -13.96 18.39
N SER A 34 -8.89 -13.38 17.39
CA SER A 34 -8.20 -12.10 17.52
C SER A 34 -9.18 -10.95 17.84
N LEU A 35 -10.28 -10.87 17.09
CA LEU A 35 -11.32 -9.86 17.31
C LEU A 35 -11.95 -10.01 18.69
N LYS A 36 -12.30 -11.22 19.12
CA LYS A 36 -12.85 -11.50 20.44
C LYS A 36 -11.88 -11.10 21.56
N SER A 37 -10.60 -11.41 21.40
CA SER A 37 -9.55 -11.01 22.36
C SER A 37 -9.48 -9.47 22.47
N TYR A 38 -9.53 -8.76 21.36
CA TYR A 38 -9.55 -7.31 21.36
C TYR A 38 -10.80 -6.75 22.07
N PHE A 39 -11.99 -7.26 21.75
CA PHE A 39 -13.23 -6.81 22.39
C PHE A 39 -13.20 -7.05 23.90
N ASN A 40 -12.70 -8.20 24.34
CA ASN A 40 -12.51 -8.47 25.77
C ASN A 40 -11.57 -7.45 26.43
N SER A 41 -10.47 -7.07 25.75
CA SER A 41 -9.50 -6.11 26.29
C SER A 41 -10.06 -4.69 26.48
N ILE A 42 -11.07 -4.32 25.69
CA ILE A 42 -11.74 -3.00 25.76
C ILE A 42 -13.10 -3.06 26.50
N GLY A 43 -13.45 -4.21 27.09
CA GLY A 43 -14.69 -4.38 27.85
C GLY A 43 -15.98 -4.33 27.02
N LYS A 44 -15.90 -4.65 25.71
CA LYS A 44 -17.06 -4.67 24.81
C LYS A 44 -17.52 -6.09 24.51
N ASN A 45 -18.79 -6.25 24.17
CA ASN A 45 -19.38 -7.55 23.84
C ASN A 45 -19.12 -7.88 22.35
N PHE A 46 -18.36 -8.93 22.11
CA PHE A 46 -18.02 -9.42 20.78
C PHE A 46 -19.24 -9.93 20.01
N ASP A 47 -20.14 -10.68 20.68
CA ASP A 47 -21.29 -11.30 20.02
C ASP A 47 -22.32 -10.22 19.58
N GLU A 48 -22.54 -9.21 20.42
CA GLU A 48 -23.40 -8.06 20.08
C GLU A 48 -22.84 -7.29 18.88
N PHE A 49 -21.52 -7.09 18.86
CA PHE A 49 -20.87 -6.41 17.72
C PHE A 49 -21.05 -7.17 16.41
N LEU A 50 -20.86 -8.51 16.42
CA LEU A 50 -21.05 -9.32 15.21
C LEU A 50 -22.50 -9.35 14.73
N MET A 51 -23.48 -9.28 15.68
CA MET A 51 -24.90 -9.31 15.35
C MET A 51 -25.48 -7.94 14.98
N ASP A 52 -24.75 -6.84 15.22
CA ASP A 52 -25.19 -5.53 14.84
C ASP A 52 -25.33 -5.40 13.30
N PRO A 53 -26.53 -5.09 12.78
CA PRO A 53 -26.73 -4.95 11.34
C PRO A 53 -25.92 -3.81 10.69
N LYS A 54 -25.36 -2.89 11.49
CA LYS A 54 -24.47 -1.83 11.02
C LYS A 54 -23.01 -2.26 10.92
N THR A 55 -22.65 -3.44 11.45
CA THR A 55 -21.31 -3.99 11.36
C THR A 55 -21.09 -4.59 9.97
N GLU A 56 -20.06 -4.16 9.28
CA GLU A 56 -19.57 -4.77 8.04
C GLU A 56 -18.31 -5.58 8.32
N GLN A 57 -18.25 -6.78 7.76
CA GLN A 57 -17.05 -7.63 7.75
C GLN A 57 -16.39 -7.57 6.39
N ILE A 58 -15.21 -7.00 6.33
CA ILE A 58 -14.43 -6.82 5.09
C ILE A 58 -13.12 -7.61 5.21
N HIS A 59 -12.88 -8.49 4.23
CA HIS A 59 -11.64 -9.24 4.14
C HIS A 59 -10.79 -8.74 2.97
N PHE A 60 -9.54 -8.35 3.24
CA PHE A 60 -8.52 -8.10 2.22
C PHE A 60 -7.58 -9.29 2.18
N ILE A 61 -7.48 -9.96 1.05
CA ILE A 61 -6.77 -11.23 0.92
C ILE A 61 -5.88 -11.28 -0.32
N GLY A 62 -4.84 -12.12 -0.30
CA GLY A 62 -4.07 -12.46 -1.49
C GLY A 62 -4.87 -13.34 -2.46
N LYS A 63 -4.58 -13.22 -3.76
CA LYS A 63 -5.28 -13.98 -4.82
C LYS A 63 -5.17 -15.51 -4.67
N ASP A 64 -4.16 -16.00 -4.00
CA ASP A 64 -3.92 -17.44 -3.78
C ASP A 64 -4.87 -18.08 -2.76
N ILE A 65 -5.58 -17.29 -1.97
CA ILE A 65 -6.49 -17.76 -0.94
C ILE A 65 -7.96 -17.36 -1.19
N ILE A 66 -8.28 -16.93 -2.40
CA ILE A 66 -9.65 -16.56 -2.79
C ILE A 66 -10.62 -17.72 -2.51
N TYR A 67 -10.28 -18.93 -2.95
CA TYR A 67 -11.13 -20.10 -2.78
C TYR A 67 -11.51 -20.36 -1.31
N PHE A 68 -10.55 -20.21 -0.39
CA PHE A 68 -10.79 -20.44 1.04
C PHE A 68 -11.67 -19.37 1.68
N HIS A 69 -11.60 -18.13 1.19
CA HIS A 69 -12.37 -17.01 1.73
C HIS A 69 -13.75 -16.81 1.07
N THR A 70 -13.91 -17.29 -0.18
CA THR A 70 -15.19 -17.14 -0.89
C THR A 70 -16.10 -18.37 -0.81
N LEU A 71 -15.55 -19.54 -0.50
CA LEU A 71 -16.32 -20.79 -0.38
C LEU A 71 -16.22 -21.40 1.01
N PHE A 72 -15.02 -21.75 1.49
CA PHE A 72 -14.85 -22.46 2.76
C PHE A 72 -15.30 -21.62 3.95
N TRP A 73 -14.72 -20.44 4.11
CA TRP A 73 -14.98 -19.60 5.26
C TRP A 73 -16.44 -19.17 5.38
N PRO A 74 -17.10 -18.69 4.32
CA PRO A 74 -18.53 -18.41 4.37
C PRO A 74 -19.38 -19.64 4.74
N ALA A 75 -19.07 -20.82 4.20
CA ALA A 75 -19.78 -22.05 4.53
C ALA A 75 -19.61 -22.41 6.01
N MET A 76 -18.40 -22.34 6.55
CA MET A 76 -18.13 -22.60 7.97
C MET A 76 -18.92 -21.65 8.87
N LEU A 77 -18.92 -20.35 8.59
CA LEU A 77 -19.67 -19.36 9.37
C LEU A 77 -21.18 -19.57 9.27
N HIS A 78 -21.68 -19.90 8.08
CA HIS A 78 -23.10 -20.20 7.86
C HIS A 78 -23.55 -21.40 8.68
N PHE A 79 -22.80 -22.50 8.64
CA PHE A 79 -23.14 -23.72 9.40
C PHE A 79 -22.88 -23.61 10.89
N ALA A 80 -21.94 -22.75 11.33
CA ALA A 80 -21.75 -22.48 12.75
C ALA A 80 -22.93 -21.70 13.36
N GLY A 81 -23.65 -20.92 12.54
CA GLY A 81 -24.81 -20.16 12.99
C GLY A 81 -24.44 -18.97 13.86
N LYS A 82 -25.46 -18.35 14.49
CA LYS A 82 -25.27 -17.17 15.35
C LYS A 82 -24.28 -17.43 16.49
N PRO A 83 -23.44 -16.44 16.87
CA PRO A 83 -23.46 -15.04 16.41
C PRO A 83 -22.69 -14.81 15.08
N TYR A 84 -22.11 -15.85 14.49
CA TYR A 84 -21.26 -15.75 13.31
C TYR A 84 -22.09 -15.43 12.06
N ARG A 85 -21.52 -14.59 11.20
CA ARG A 85 -22.12 -14.21 9.94
C ARG A 85 -21.05 -14.24 8.83
N VAL A 86 -21.48 -14.43 7.59
CA VAL A 86 -20.58 -14.42 6.44
C VAL A 86 -20.04 -13.00 6.21
N PRO A 87 -18.83 -12.86 5.67
CA PRO A 87 -18.27 -11.56 5.31
C PRO A 87 -19.16 -10.82 4.28
N ASP A 88 -19.28 -9.51 4.45
CA ASP A 88 -20.03 -8.66 3.53
C ASP A 88 -19.24 -8.41 2.24
N HIS A 89 -17.91 -8.24 2.37
CA HIS A 89 -17.02 -7.98 1.25
C HIS A 89 -15.72 -8.77 1.35
N ILE A 90 -15.26 -9.27 0.20
CA ILE A 90 -13.96 -9.95 0.08
C ILE A 90 -13.23 -9.31 -1.09
N TYR A 91 -12.13 -8.61 -0.79
CA TYR A 91 -11.28 -7.95 -1.76
C TYR A 91 -9.97 -8.70 -1.92
N ALA A 92 -9.71 -9.20 -3.14
CA ALA A 92 -8.48 -9.90 -3.45
C ALA A 92 -7.47 -8.96 -4.12
N HIS A 93 -6.20 -9.11 -3.78
CA HIS A 93 -5.09 -8.40 -4.41
C HIS A 93 -4.06 -9.39 -4.99
N GLY A 94 -3.25 -8.92 -5.93
CA GLY A 94 -2.13 -9.65 -6.49
C GLY A 94 -0.95 -9.76 -5.54
N PHE A 95 0.14 -10.35 -6.01
CA PHE A 95 1.39 -10.46 -5.27
C PHE A 95 2.27 -9.22 -5.47
N VAL A 96 3.16 -8.99 -4.51
CA VAL A 96 4.30 -8.10 -4.71
C VAL A 96 5.47 -8.96 -5.21
N THR A 97 6.00 -8.61 -6.38
CA THR A 97 7.20 -9.22 -6.98
C THR A 97 8.38 -8.26 -6.85
N VAL A 98 9.58 -8.75 -7.02
CA VAL A 98 10.81 -7.94 -7.03
C VAL A 98 11.59 -8.29 -8.29
N GLY A 99 11.70 -7.34 -9.22
CA GLY A 99 12.32 -7.58 -10.52
C GLY A 99 11.63 -8.70 -11.31
N GLY A 100 10.30 -8.76 -11.27
CA GLY A 100 9.49 -9.80 -11.93
C GLY A 100 9.45 -11.16 -11.21
N LEU A 101 10.20 -11.33 -10.13
CA LEU A 101 10.28 -12.60 -9.40
C LEU A 101 9.38 -12.59 -8.16
N LYS A 102 8.66 -13.70 -7.93
CA LYS A 102 7.90 -13.89 -6.69
C LYS A 102 8.85 -13.84 -5.48
N MET A 103 8.47 -13.07 -4.45
CA MET A 103 9.24 -13.00 -3.21
C MET A 103 9.36 -14.37 -2.56
N SER A 104 10.58 -14.73 -2.17
CA SER A 104 10.89 -16.00 -1.50
C SER A 104 11.94 -15.79 -0.43
N LYS A 105 11.60 -16.15 0.82
CA LYS A 105 12.56 -16.09 1.94
C LYS A 105 13.79 -16.96 1.71
N SER A 106 13.60 -18.17 1.17
CA SER A 106 14.68 -19.13 0.91
C SER A 106 15.65 -18.67 -0.17
N ARG A 107 15.21 -17.84 -1.12
CA ARG A 107 16.01 -17.29 -2.21
C ARG A 107 16.50 -15.87 -1.93
N GLY A 108 16.11 -15.26 -0.82
CA GLY A 108 16.47 -13.87 -0.49
C GLY A 108 15.91 -12.82 -1.45
N THR A 109 14.87 -13.17 -2.24
CA THR A 109 14.29 -12.30 -3.27
C THR A 109 13.14 -11.43 -2.74
N GLY A 110 13.07 -11.18 -1.43
CA GLY A 110 11.99 -10.42 -0.82
C GLY A 110 12.46 -9.12 -0.19
N ILE A 111 11.53 -8.20 0.03
CA ILE A 111 11.73 -7.06 0.91
C ILE A 111 11.53 -7.56 2.34
N ASP A 112 12.63 -7.67 3.09
CA ASP A 112 12.56 -7.98 4.51
C ASP A 112 12.15 -6.70 5.28
N PRO A 113 11.00 -6.69 5.98
CA PRO A 113 10.53 -5.51 6.71
C PRO A 113 11.48 -5.04 7.81
N LEU A 114 12.16 -5.97 8.51
CA LEU A 114 13.11 -5.61 9.56
C LEU A 114 14.37 -5.00 8.94
N LYS A 115 14.87 -5.56 7.85
CA LYS A 115 15.99 -4.97 7.12
C LYS A 115 15.65 -3.59 6.58
N TYR A 116 14.44 -3.40 6.05
CA TYR A 116 13.94 -2.11 5.59
C TYR A 116 14.00 -1.05 6.71
N LEU A 117 13.49 -1.37 7.88
CA LEU A 117 13.51 -0.47 9.04
C LEU A 117 14.93 -0.21 9.55
N ASN A 118 15.79 -1.24 9.62
CA ASN A 118 17.18 -1.13 10.09
C ASN A 118 18.05 -0.26 9.17
N LEU A 119 17.70 -0.15 7.89
CA LEU A 119 18.31 0.79 6.94
C LEU A 119 17.80 2.23 7.09
N GLY A 120 16.96 2.50 8.10
CA GLY A 120 16.39 3.83 8.35
C GLY A 120 15.36 4.25 7.29
N MET A 121 14.76 3.32 6.59
CA MET A 121 13.73 3.60 5.58
C MET A 121 12.37 3.81 6.27
N ASP A 122 11.69 4.88 5.88
CA ASP A 122 10.38 5.22 6.46
C ASP A 122 9.29 4.26 5.95
N PRO A 123 8.50 3.61 6.81
CA PRO A 123 7.38 2.77 6.40
C PRO A 123 6.38 3.48 5.48
N GLU A 124 6.19 4.78 5.62
CA GLU A 124 5.26 5.55 4.82
C GLU A 124 5.71 5.72 3.37
N TRP A 125 7.02 5.63 3.08
CA TRP A 125 7.50 5.56 1.70
C TRP A 125 6.97 4.32 0.98
N LEU A 126 7.00 3.16 1.66
CA LEU A 126 6.49 1.91 1.10
C LEU A 126 4.96 1.94 0.98
N ARG A 127 4.26 2.52 1.96
CA ARG A 127 2.81 2.70 1.91
C ARG A 127 2.40 3.54 0.69
N TYR A 128 3.06 4.68 0.47
CA TYR A 128 2.82 5.52 -0.70
C TYR A 128 3.12 4.80 -2.01
N TYR A 129 4.27 4.12 -2.07
CA TYR A 129 4.66 3.36 -3.25
C TYR A 129 3.61 2.31 -3.64
N LEU A 130 3.16 1.53 -2.67
CA LEU A 130 2.12 0.52 -2.90
C LEU A 130 0.79 1.17 -3.29
N ALA A 131 0.34 2.19 -2.57
CA ALA A 131 -0.88 2.92 -2.89
C ALA A 131 -0.84 3.49 -4.32
N ALA A 132 0.30 4.04 -4.76
CA ALA A 132 0.46 4.59 -6.10
C ALA A 132 0.42 3.53 -7.24
N LYS A 133 0.37 2.24 -6.90
CA LYS A 133 0.32 1.11 -7.85
C LYS A 133 -0.93 0.25 -7.69
N LEU A 134 -1.60 0.29 -6.54
CA LEU A 134 -2.78 -0.52 -6.25
C LEU A 134 -4.03 0.02 -6.96
N SER A 135 -4.78 -0.88 -7.56
CA SER A 135 -6.09 -0.63 -8.16
C SER A 135 -7.14 -1.58 -7.57
N GLY A 136 -8.41 -1.40 -7.94
CA GLY A 136 -9.49 -2.34 -7.59
C GLY A 136 -9.40 -3.70 -8.28
N ARG A 137 -8.35 -3.96 -9.10
CA ARG A 137 -8.14 -5.19 -9.85
C ARG A 137 -7.14 -6.12 -9.16
N VAL A 138 -7.22 -7.40 -9.49
CA VAL A 138 -6.29 -8.43 -8.99
C VAL A 138 -5.06 -8.47 -9.91
N GLU A 139 -4.12 -7.56 -9.70
CA GLU A 139 -2.89 -7.44 -10.49
C GLU A 139 -1.66 -7.51 -9.59
N ASP A 140 -0.59 -8.13 -10.09
CA ASP A 140 0.68 -8.19 -9.36
C ASP A 140 1.40 -6.83 -9.44
N ILE A 141 2.05 -6.45 -8.36
CA ILE A 141 2.86 -5.23 -8.29
C ILE A 141 4.33 -5.60 -8.31
N ASP A 142 5.05 -5.16 -9.32
CA ASP A 142 6.50 -5.31 -9.34
C ASP A 142 7.19 -4.15 -8.63
N PHE A 143 7.96 -4.48 -7.60
CA PHE A 143 8.81 -3.53 -6.89
C PHE A 143 10.13 -3.39 -7.66
N THR A 144 10.42 -2.17 -8.11
CA THR A 144 11.71 -1.84 -8.70
C THR A 144 12.35 -0.67 -7.96
N LYS A 145 13.67 -0.74 -7.74
CA LYS A 145 14.42 0.30 -7.04
C LYS A 145 14.30 1.69 -7.72
N PRO A 146 14.42 1.82 -9.05
CA PRO A 146 14.29 3.12 -9.72
C PRO A 146 12.89 3.75 -9.58
N ASP A 147 11.83 2.95 -9.69
CA ASP A 147 10.44 3.43 -9.54
C ASP A 147 10.17 3.88 -8.10
N PHE A 148 10.61 3.09 -7.12
CA PHE A 148 10.50 3.47 -5.70
C PHE A 148 11.26 4.75 -5.40
N PHE A 149 12.51 4.86 -5.84
CA PHE A 149 13.33 6.06 -5.69
C PHE A 149 12.66 7.29 -6.29
N SER A 150 12.17 7.17 -7.51
CA SER A 150 11.50 8.27 -8.22
C SER A 150 10.23 8.71 -7.50
N ARG A 151 9.36 7.77 -7.10
CA ARG A 151 8.11 8.11 -6.43
C ARG A 151 8.32 8.79 -5.08
N VAL A 152 9.24 8.30 -4.26
CA VAL A 152 9.51 8.93 -2.98
C VAL A 152 10.16 10.31 -3.17
N ASN A 153 11.22 10.39 -3.98
CA ASN A 153 12.01 11.61 -4.07
C ASN A 153 11.36 12.69 -4.96
N SER A 154 10.63 12.30 -6.01
CA SER A 154 9.96 13.26 -6.89
C SER A 154 8.57 13.62 -6.40
N ASP A 155 7.71 12.61 -6.12
CA ASP A 155 6.33 12.92 -5.75
C ASP A 155 6.23 13.46 -4.31
N LEU A 156 6.72 12.70 -3.31
CA LEU A 156 6.56 13.11 -1.92
C LEU A 156 7.45 14.30 -1.55
N ILE A 157 8.73 14.26 -1.94
CA ILE A 157 9.66 15.33 -1.54
C ILE A 157 9.64 16.49 -2.54
N GLY A 158 9.79 16.18 -3.85
CA GLY A 158 9.92 17.18 -4.89
C GLY A 158 8.65 17.96 -5.18
N LYS A 159 7.48 17.32 -5.07
CA LYS A 159 6.18 17.98 -5.29
C LYS A 159 5.53 18.37 -3.97
N TYR A 160 5.10 17.38 -3.15
CA TYR A 160 4.26 17.62 -1.99
C TYR A 160 4.97 18.41 -0.87
N VAL A 161 6.04 17.88 -0.27
CA VAL A 161 6.74 18.52 0.86
C VAL A 161 7.36 19.86 0.44
N ASN A 162 7.77 19.97 -0.82
CA ASN A 162 8.40 21.17 -1.37
C ASN A 162 7.49 22.41 -1.29
N ILE A 163 6.17 22.24 -1.38
CA ILE A 163 5.20 23.35 -1.24
C ILE A 163 5.39 24.06 0.10
N ALA A 164 5.37 23.30 1.19
CA ALA A 164 5.53 23.85 2.53
C ALA A 164 6.94 24.41 2.76
N SER A 165 7.99 23.72 2.30
CA SER A 165 9.37 24.16 2.51
C SER A 165 9.70 25.49 1.83
N ARG A 166 9.05 25.81 0.72
CA ARG A 166 9.24 27.05 -0.05
C ARG A 166 8.45 28.24 0.53
N SER A 167 7.49 28.01 1.40
CA SER A 167 6.55 29.04 1.88
C SER A 167 6.62 29.28 3.38
N ALA A 168 6.78 28.23 4.18
CA ALA A 168 6.71 28.30 5.64
C ALA A 168 7.73 29.24 6.27
N GLY A 169 8.95 29.26 5.73
CA GLY A 169 10.02 30.11 6.25
C GLY A 169 9.70 31.60 6.19
N PHE A 170 8.94 32.05 5.19
CA PHE A 170 8.51 33.45 5.09
C PHE A 170 7.42 33.78 6.11
N ILE A 171 6.43 32.90 6.29
CA ILE A 171 5.37 33.07 7.28
C ILE A 171 5.94 33.15 8.69
N VAL A 172 6.84 32.24 9.05
CA VAL A 172 7.47 32.24 10.39
C VAL A 172 8.33 33.47 10.64
N LYS A 173 9.17 33.84 9.66
CA LYS A 173 10.18 34.91 9.88
C LYS A 173 9.64 36.32 9.75
N ARG A 174 8.59 36.53 8.92
CA ARG A 174 8.09 37.86 8.59
C ARG A 174 6.70 38.19 9.08
N PHE A 175 5.90 37.15 9.40
CA PHE A 175 4.48 37.27 9.77
C PHE A 175 4.18 36.53 11.07
N GLU A 176 5.16 36.35 11.94
CA GLU A 176 5.00 35.73 13.28
C GLU A 176 4.31 34.34 13.27
N GLY A 177 4.50 33.60 12.18
CA GLY A 177 3.85 32.32 12.01
C GLY A 177 2.36 32.39 11.59
N ARG A 178 1.79 33.58 11.43
CA ARG A 178 0.36 33.75 11.16
C ARG A 178 0.08 33.79 9.67
N VAL A 179 -0.86 32.97 9.23
CA VAL A 179 -1.40 33.03 7.87
C VAL A 179 -2.34 34.23 7.71
N LEU A 180 -2.65 34.60 6.48
CA LEU A 180 -3.56 35.69 6.15
C LEU A 180 -4.96 35.09 5.89
N ASP A 181 -5.95 35.38 6.76
CA ASP A 181 -7.30 34.80 6.65
C ASP A 181 -8.01 35.14 5.33
N SER A 182 -7.77 36.34 4.76
CA SER A 182 -8.35 36.73 3.47
C SER A 182 -7.84 35.90 2.29
N ALA A 183 -6.66 35.30 2.42
CA ALA A 183 -6.09 34.43 1.39
C ALA A 183 -6.81 33.07 1.26
N MET A 184 -7.63 32.70 2.25
CA MET A 184 -8.31 31.39 2.29
C MET A 184 -9.44 31.28 1.25
N SER A 185 -9.82 32.36 0.60
CA SER A 185 -10.79 32.41 -0.52
C SER A 185 -10.16 32.36 -1.90
N ASP A 186 -8.85 32.13 -2.01
CA ASP A 186 -8.14 32.06 -3.30
C ASP A 186 -8.76 30.98 -4.22
N PRO A 187 -8.93 31.27 -5.52
CA PRO A 187 -9.52 30.32 -6.48
C PRO A 187 -8.81 28.98 -6.55
N LEU A 188 -7.48 28.92 -6.36
CA LEU A 188 -6.73 27.66 -6.32
C LEU A 188 -7.25 26.79 -5.16
N LEU A 189 -7.40 27.35 -3.96
CA LEU A 189 -7.86 26.61 -2.78
C LEU A 189 -9.28 26.09 -2.95
N LYS A 190 -10.15 26.87 -3.58
CA LYS A 190 -11.50 26.45 -3.93
C LYS A 190 -11.46 25.24 -4.87
N ALA A 191 -10.68 25.31 -5.94
CA ALA A 191 -10.54 24.22 -6.89
C ALA A 191 -9.98 22.94 -6.24
N LEU A 192 -9.01 23.08 -5.31
CA LEU A 192 -8.48 21.93 -4.57
C LEU A 192 -9.55 21.26 -3.71
N ARG A 193 -10.43 22.02 -3.04
CA ARG A 193 -11.52 21.48 -2.20
C ARG A 193 -12.61 20.82 -3.02
N GLU A 194 -12.92 21.35 -4.20
CA GLU A 194 -13.91 20.78 -5.13
C GLU A 194 -13.57 19.35 -5.57
N ASP A 195 -12.30 18.95 -5.54
CA ASP A 195 -11.85 17.60 -5.84
C ASP A 195 -12.01 16.61 -4.65
N ALA A 196 -12.38 17.07 -3.44
CA ALA A 196 -12.50 16.21 -2.26
C ALA A 196 -13.48 15.04 -2.45
N PRO A 197 -14.71 15.20 -2.99
CA PRO A 197 -15.61 14.09 -3.23
C PRO A 197 -15.02 13.05 -4.17
N LYS A 198 -14.26 13.49 -5.18
CA LYS A 198 -13.61 12.60 -6.14
C LYS A 198 -12.48 11.79 -5.50
N VAL A 199 -11.70 12.41 -4.63
CA VAL A 199 -10.63 11.72 -3.89
C VAL A 199 -11.25 10.67 -2.97
N ILE A 200 -12.34 11.01 -2.23
CA ILE A 200 -13.06 10.08 -1.37
C ILE A 200 -13.58 8.89 -2.18
N GLU A 201 -14.28 9.13 -3.28
CA GLU A 201 -14.80 8.09 -4.18
C GLU A 201 -13.69 7.12 -4.61
N LEU A 202 -12.53 7.65 -5.01
CA LEU A 202 -11.40 6.81 -5.43
C LEU A 202 -10.85 5.94 -4.30
N TYR A 203 -10.85 6.42 -3.05
CA TYR A 203 -10.48 5.61 -1.89
C TYR A 203 -11.53 4.52 -1.61
N GLU A 204 -12.83 4.87 -1.61
CA GLU A 204 -13.94 3.94 -1.41
C GLU A 204 -13.94 2.83 -2.47
N ASP A 205 -13.65 3.16 -3.72
CA ASP A 205 -13.55 2.22 -4.84
C ASP A 205 -12.24 1.43 -4.85
N ARG A 206 -11.32 1.69 -3.90
CA ARG A 206 -9.98 1.08 -3.82
C ARG A 206 -9.10 1.37 -5.05
N GLU A 207 -9.40 2.45 -5.75
CA GLU A 207 -8.62 2.96 -6.88
C GLU A 207 -7.47 3.86 -6.40
N TYR A 208 -6.65 3.31 -5.48
CA TYR A 208 -5.61 4.06 -4.78
C TYR A 208 -4.60 4.71 -5.73
N ALA A 209 -4.20 4.01 -6.81
CA ALA A 209 -3.29 4.56 -7.81
C ALA A 209 -3.86 5.81 -8.50
N LYS A 210 -5.18 5.82 -8.75
CA LYS A 210 -5.85 6.98 -9.31
C LYS A 210 -5.95 8.11 -8.28
N ALA A 211 -6.24 7.79 -7.02
CA ALA A 211 -6.25 8.77 -5.93
C ALA A 211 -4.88 9.44 -5.79
N MET A 212 -3.79 8.66 -5.70
CA MET A 212 -2.44 9.22 -5.61
C MET A 212 -2.07 10.08 -6.81
N ARG A 213 -2.44 9.65 -8.01
CA ARG A 213 -2.23 10.44 -9.23
C ARG A 213 -2.97 11.77 -9.17
N LEU A 214 -4.26 11.77 -8.82
CA LEU A 214 -5.05 12.99 -8.69
C LEU A 214 -4.43 13.94 -7.66
N VAL A 215 -4.05 13.45 -6.48
CA VAL A 215 -3.44 14.30 -5.44
C VAL A 215 -2.10 14.87 -5.92
N MET A 216 -1.29 14.12 -6.67
CA MET A 216 -0.05 14.64 -7.24
C MET A 216 -0.29 15.65 -8.36
N GLU A 217 -1.34 15.52 -9.16
CA GLU A 217 -1.77 16.52 -10.13
C GLU A 217 -2.19 17.84 -9.45
N LEU A 218 -2.89 17.75 -8.30
CA LEU A 218 -3.24 18.90 -7.48
C LEU A 218 -2.00 19.55 -6.84
N ALA A 219 -1.01 18.74 -6.44
CA ALA A 219 0.28 19.25 -5.97
C ALA A 219 1.06 19.94 -7.08
N ASP A 220 1.00 19.45 -8.34
CA ASP A 220 1.60 20.10 -9.50
C ASP A 220 0.95 21.48 -9.76
N LYS A 221 -0.38 21.59 -9.77
CA LYS A 221 -1.10 22.86 -9.88
C LYS A 221 -0.67 23.87 -8.80
N THR A 222 -0.48 23.36 -7.57
CA THR A 222 0.01 24.20 -6.46
C THR A 222 1.44 24.66 -6.69
N ASN A 223 2.32 23.81 -7.18
CA ASN A 223 3.70 24.19 -7.52
C ASN A 223 3.76 25.16 -8.69
N GLU A 224 2.90 25.01 -9.72
CA GLU A 224 2.77 25.99 -10.81
C GLU A 224 2.37 27.35 -10.26
N TYR A 225 1.43 27.43 -9.31
CA TYR A 225 1.10 28.66 -8.62
C TYR A 225 2.31 29.28 -7.89
N VAL A 226 3.07 28.46 -7.13
CA VAL A 226 4.28 28.90 -6.43
C VAL A 226 5.32 29.44 -7.42
N ASP A 227 5.53 28.75 -8.55
CA ASP A 227 6.51 29.13 -9.58
C ASP A 227 6.10 30.39 -10.36
N HIS A 228 4.79 30.62 -10.53
CA HIS A 228 4.25 31.85 -11.12
C HIS A 228 4.40 33.03 -10.17
N MET A 229 4.02 32.84 -8.89
CA MET A 229 4.02 33.92 -7.90
C MET A 229 5.41 34.26 -7.36
N LYS A 230 6.36 33.34 -7.42
CA LYS A 230 7.77 33.50 -7.02
C LYS A 230 7.94 34.17 -5.65
N PRO A 231 7.49 33.59 -4.55
CA PRO A 231 7.54 34.19 -3.22
C PRO A 231 8.96 34.64 -2.82
N TRP A 232 10.01 33.97 -3.33
CA TRP A 232 11.41 34.38 -3.12
C TRP A 232 11.81 35.70 -3.82
N GLU A 233 11.12 36.04 -4.92
CA GLU A 233 11.31 37.36 -5.55
C GLU A 233 10.52 38.43 -4.79
N LEU A 234 9.25 38.16 -4.45
CA LEU A 234 8.44 39.07 -3.63
C LEU A 234 9.13 39.43 -2.32
N ALA A 235 9.83 38.45 -1.73
CA ALA A 235 10.56 38.64 -0.48
C ALA A 235 11.74 39.64 -0.58
N LYS A 236 12.20 40.01 -1.77
CA LYS A 236 13.30 40.95 -1.95
C LYS A 236 12.83 42.42 -1.84
N ASP A 237 11.55 42.68 -2.08
CA ASP A 237 10.95 44.01 -2.04
C ASP A 237 10.02 44.17 -0.84
N PRO A 238 10.34 45.03 0.14
CA PRO A 238 9.47 45.29 1.27
C PRO A 238 8.06 45.78 0.90
N ALA A 239 7.91 46.47 -0.26
CA ALA A 239 6.62 46.97 -0.75
C ALA A 239 5.68 45.80 -1.16
N GLN A 240 6.21 44.60 -1.40
CA GLN A 240 5.46 43.39 -1.76
C GLN A 240 5.13 42.49 -0.54
N ALA A 241 5.31 42.97 0.68
CA ALA A 241 5.14 42.17 1.89
C ALA A 241 3.72 41.59 2.03
N GLU A 242 2.70 42.38 1.69
CA GLU A 242 1.30 41.90 1.74
C GLU A 242 1.06 40.78 0.71
N LYS A 243 1.56 40.95 -0.52
CA LYS A 243 1.44 39.92 -1.57
C LYS A 243 2.24 38.68 -1.25
N LEU A 244 3.40 38.80 -0.63
CA LEU A 244 4.18 37.66 -0.13
C LEU A 244 3.40 36.90 0.96
N HIS A 245 2.74 37.63 1.88
CA HIS A 245 1.94 37.05 2.95
C HIS A 245 0.77 36.25 2.37
N GLU A 246 0.01 36.85 1.44
CA GLU A 246 -1.08 36.21 0.72
C GLU A 246 -0.62 34.91 0.04
N VAL A 247 0.40 34.99 -0.82
CA VAL A 247 0.92 33.86 -1.61
C VAL A 247 1.38 32.70 -0.70
N CYS A 248 2.16 33.01 0.34
CA CYS A 248 2.64 31.96 1.25
C CYS A 248 1.50 31.34 2.07
N SER A 249 0.47 32.12 2.42
CA SER A 249 -0.72 31.62 3.11
C SER A 249 -1.54 30.68 2.24
N VAL A 250 -1.73 31.00 0.97
CA VAL A 250 -2.36 30.12 -0.04
C VAL A 250 -1.59 28.81 -0.16
N CYS A 251 -0.24 28.88 -0.27
CA CYS A 251 0.58 27.67 -0.40
C CYS A 251 0.47 26.73 0.82
N LEU A 252 0.46 27.28 2.05
CA LEU A 252 0.33 26.48 3.25
C LEU A 252 -1.06 25.87 3.42
N GLU A 253 -2.11 26.60 3.04
CA GLU A 253 -3.45 26.06 3.02
C GLU A 253 -3.61 24.96 1.95
N ALA A 254 -3.07 25.16 0.75
CA ALA A 254 -3.04 24.11 -0.27
C ALA A 254 -2.30 22.86 0.24
N PHE A 255 -1.17 23.04 0.91
CA PHE A 255 -0.42 21.95 1.53
C PHE A 255 -1.25 21.21 2.59
N ARG A 256 -2.03 21.92 3.42
CA ARG A 256 -2.97 21.33 4.39
C ARG A 256 -4.02 20.46 3.70
N ILE A 257 -4.66 20.97 2.64
CA ILE A 257 -5.68 20.24 1.86
C ILE A 257 -5.07 18.97 1.27
N LEU A 258 -3.90 19.06 0.62
CA LEU A 258 -3.21 17.89 0.07
C LEU A 258 -2.82 16.87 1.15
N THR A 259 -2.41 17.34 2.33
CA THR A 259 -2.14 16.47 3.50
C THR A 259 -3.39 15.71 3.93
N ASN A 260 -4.54 16.37 3.97
CA ASN A 260 -5.81 15.73 4.28
C ASN A 260 -6.09 14.57 3.31
N TYR A 261 -5.88 14.78 2.01
CA TYR A 261 -6.05 13.75 0.99
C TYR A 261 -5.04 12.60 1.09
N LEU A 262 -3.83 12.88 1.56
CA LEU A 262 -2.78 11.87 1.73
C LEU A 262 -2.83 11.14 3.08
N LYS A 263 -3.56 11.67 4.08
CA LYS A 263 -3.57 11.12 5.45
C LYS A 263 -3.90 9.61 5.52
N PRO A 264 -4.84 9.05 4.74
CA PRO A 264 -5.09 7.60 4.76
C PRO A 264 -3.87 6.76 4.39
N VAL A 265 -2.97 7.30 3.58
CA VAL A 265 -1.73 6.63 3.12
C VAL A 265 -0.53 7.01 4.00
N LEU A 266 -0.45 8.27 4.42
CA LEU A 266 0.68 8.88 5.16
C LEU A 266 0.22 9.42 6.52
N PRO A 267 -0.29 8.59 7.44
CA PRO A 267 -0.83 9.06 8.72
C PRO A 267 0.20 9.74 9.62
N GLY A 268 1.43 9.21 9.71
CA GLY A 268 2.47 9.79 10.54
C GLY A 268 3.06 11.09 9.97
N VAL A 269 3.06 11.26 8.64
CA VAL A 269 3.37 12.57 8.03
C VAL A 269 2.26 13.56 8.32
N ALA A 270 0.99 13.14 8.24
CA ALA A 270 -0.14 14.00 8.55
C ALA A 270 -0.11 14.50 10.00
N GLU A 271 0.19 13.65 10.98
CA GLU A 271 0.37 14.06 12.38
C GLU A 271 1.46 15.14 12.55
N LYS A 272 2.59 14.99 11.85
CA LYS A 272 3.66 15.99 11.85
C LYS A 272 3.20 17.31 11.23
N VAL A 273 2.39 17.25 10.17
CA VAL A 273 1.83 18.43 9.50
C VAL A 273 0.77 19.11 10.36
N GLU A 274 -0.10 18.35 11.02
CA GLU A 274 -1.08 18.87 11.98
C GLU A 274 -0.40 19.66 13.10
N ALA A 275 0.65 19.09 13.68
CA ALA A 275 1.46 19.76 14.69
C ALA A 275 2.19 21.01 14.16
N PHE A 276 2.74 20.92 12.93
CA PHE A 276 3.43 22.03 12.28
C PHE A 276 2.49 23.20 11.95
N LEU A 277 1.33 22.90 11.38
CA LEU A 277 0.35 23.93 10.98
C LEU A 277 -0.53 24.42 12.14
N GLY A 278 -0.58 23.69 13.27
CA GLY A 278 -1.47 24.01 14.39
C GLY A 278 -2.96 23.93 14.03
N CYS A 279 -3.32 23.09 13.07
CA CYS A 279 -4.67 23.03 12.50
C CYS A 279 -5.61 22.00 13.15
N GLY A 280 -5.13 21.27 14.16
CA GLY A 280 -5.87 20.14 14.74
C GLY A 280 -5.87 18.91 13.83
N GLU A 281 -6.69 17.93 14.18
CA GLU A 281 -6.77 16.67 13.43
C GLU A 281 -7.41 16.86 12.05
N LEU A 282 -6.70 16.40 11.01
CA LEU A 282 -7.20 16.40 9.64
C LEU A 282 -8.12 15.19 9.42
N THR A 283 -9.34 15.44 9.00
CA THR A 283 -10.37 14.45 8.65
C THR A 283 -11.10 14.89 7.40
N TRP A 284 -11.86 14.01 6.77
CA TRP A 284 -12.69 14.38 5.61
C TRP A 284 -13.64 15.54 5.90
N SER A 285 -14.16 15.64 7.13
CA SER A 285 -15.03 16.74 7.55
C SER A 285 -14.31 18.08 7.76
N THR A 286 -12.99 18.07 7.88
CA THR A 286 -12.17 19.29 8.07
C THR A 286 -11.53 19.82 6.79
N VAL A 287 -11.80 19.21 5.64
CA VAL A 287 -11.27 19.69 4.33
C VAL A 287 -11.63 21.15 4.11
N ASP A 288 -12.87 21.53 4.41
CA ASP A 288 -13.39 22.89 4.24
C ASP A 288 -13.06 23.85 5.40
N THR A 289 -12.37 23.35 6.45
CA THR A 289 -11.94 24.19 7.58
C THR A 289 -10.54 24.74 7.28
N PRO A 290 -10.40 26.03 6.92
CA PRO A 290 -9.12 26.58 6.54
C PRO A 290 -8.20 26.83 7.73
N LEU A 291 -6.91 27.04 7.45
CA LEU A 291 -5.99 27.62 8.41
C LEU A 291 -6.50 29.01 8.87
N SER A 292 -6.17 29.38 10.09
CA SER A 292 -6.55 30.66 10.65
C SER A 292 -5.35 31.39 11.25
N SER A 293 -5.34 32.71 11.12
CA SER A 293 -4.36 33.60 11.75
C SER A 293 -4.34 33.48 13.29
N ALA A 294 -5.41 32.93 13.89
CA ALA A 294 -5.47 32.70 15.33
C ALA A 294 -4.46 31.62 15.79
N ASN A 295 -4.12 30.67 14.92
CA ASN A 295 -3.24 29.55 15.22
C ASN A 295 -1.92 29.71 14.42
N PRO A 296 -0.86 30.25 15.03
CA PRO A 296 0.41 30.43 14.32
C PRO A 296 1.07 29.07 14.02
N ILE A 297 1.60 28.92 12.81
CA ILE A 297 2.37 27.74 12.43
C ILE A 297 3.71 27.68 13.19
N GLN A 298 4.19 26.47 13.38
CA GLN A 298 5.52 26.23 14.00
C GLN A 298 6.65 26.40 12.96
N PRO A 299 7.90 26.59 13.41
CA PRO A 299 9.05 26.53 12.51
C PRO A 299 9.09 25.23 11.73
N PHE A 300 9.26 25.32 10.40
CA PHE A 300 9.29 24.15 9.53
C PHE A 300 10.48 23.25 9.89
N LYS A 301 10.17 21.99 10.17
CA LYS A 301 11.15 20.92 10.30
C LYS A 301 11.00 19.97 9.12
N HIS A 302 12.06 19.24 8.79
CA HIS A 302 11.98 18.25 7.71
C HIS A 302 10.91 17.20 8.05
N LEU A 303 9.83 17.18 7.24
CA LEU A 303 8.71 16.25 7.41
C LEU A 303 9.07 14.85 6.92
N MET A 304 9.89 14.78 5.88
CA MET A 304 10.36 13.53 5.26
C MET A 304 11.82 13.70 4.80
N GLN A 305 12.52 12.58 4.73
CA GLN A 305 13.87 12.50 4.15
C GLN A 305 13.82 11.91 2.75
N ARG A 306 14.87 12.15 1.96
CA ARG A 306 15.02 11.50 0.65
C ARG A 306 15.53 10.09 0.82
N VAL A 307 15.03 9.17 0.00
CA VAL A 307 15.60 7.83 -0.09
C VAL A 307 16.96 7.90 -0.80
N ASP A 308 17.92 7.14 -0.29
CA ASP A 308 19.27 7.00 -0.84
C ASP A 308 19.36 5.66 -1.61
N MET A 309 19.79 5.72 -2.87
CA MET A 309 19.87 4.54 -3.71
C MET A 309 20.92 3.55 -3.18
N GLU A 310 22.14 4.00 -2.95
CA GLU A 310 23.28 3.16 -2.58
C GLU A 310 23.20 2.67 -1.13
N LYS A 311 22.88 3.57 -0.20
CA LYS A 311 22.87 3.26 1.23
C LYS A 311 21.64 2.50 1.70
N GLN A 312 20.54 2.58 0.95
CA GLN A 312 19.27 1.99 1.33
C GLN A 312 18.78 0.96 0.32
N LEU A 313 18.46 1.36 -0.90
CA LEU A 313 17.82 0.45 -1.86
C LEU A 313 18.73 -0.67 -2.35
N ASP A 314 20.01 -0.38 -2.60
CA ASP A 314 20.95 -1.41 -3.04
C ASP A 314 21.31 -2.37 -1.89
N GLN A 315 21.27 -1.89 -0.67
CA GLN A 315 21.43 -2.75 0.50
C GLN A 315 20.18 -3.57 0.81
N LEU A 316 18.99 -3.00 0.60
CA LEU A 316 17.72 -3.69 0.84
C LEU A 316 17.55 -4.88 -0.09
N ILE A 317 17.76 -4.66 -1.39
CA ILE A 317 17.65 -5.66 -2.44
C ILE A 317 19.02 -5.83 -3.05
N SER A 318 19.78 -6.78 -2.52
CA SER A 318 21.00 -7.25 -3.17
C SER A 318 20.61 -7.86 -4.51
N GLU A 319 21.36 -7.58 -5.57
CA GLU A 319 21.20 -8.32 -6.81
C GLU A 319 21.37 -9.81 -6.50
N VAL A 320 20.31 -10.57 -6.71
CA VAL A 320 20.44 -12.02 -6.71
C VAL A 320 21.35 -12.32 -7.89
N LYS A 321 22.62 -12.59 -7.65
CA LYS A 321 23.42 -13.28 -8.62
C LYS A 321 22.68 -14.60 -8.85
N GLU A 322 22.00 -14.72 -9.98
CA GLU A 322 21.59 -16.01 -10.48
C GLU A 322 22.89 -16.80 -10.64
N GLU A 323 23.25 -17.57 -9.63
CA GLU A 323 24.03 -18.78 -9.94
C GLU A 323 23.09 -19.61 -10.80
N PRO A 324 23.49 -19.92 -12.04
CA PRO A 324 22.73 -20.86 -12.83
C PRO A 324 22.71 -22.15 -12.01
N LYS A 325 21.62 -22.40 -11.26
CA LYS A 325 21.34 -23.77 -10.82
C LYS A 325 21.16 -24.54 -12.11
N ALA A 326 22.19 -25.26 -12.49
CA ALA A 326 22.01 -26.43 -13.28
C ALA A 326 21.03 -27.32 -12.49
N GLU A 327 19.72 -27.20 -12.82
CA GLU A 327 18.77 -28.20 -12.38
C GLU A 327 19.32 -29.52 -12.89
N ALA A 328 19.70 -30.37 -11.94
CA ALA A 328 20.00 -31.74 -12.28
C ALA A 328 18.69 -32.34 -12.81
N LEU A 329 18.59 -32.38 -14.13
CA LEU A 329 17.47 -33.01 -14.80
C LEU A 329 17.41 -34.49 -14.44
N PRO A 330 16.20 -35.06 -14.33
CA PRO A 330 16.08 -36.51 -14.23
C PRO A 330 16.85 -37.15 -15.39
N GLY A 331 17.98 -37.84 -15.07
CA GLY A 331 18.85 -38.46 -16.04
C GLY A 331 20.21 -37.78 -16.25
N GLY A 332 20.48 -36.59 -15.72
CA GLY A 332 21.80 -35.94 -15.74
C GLY A 332 22.24 -35.40 -17.11
N GLU A 333 21.38 -35.38 -18.11
CA GLU A 333 21.68 -34.88 -19.47
C GLU A 333 21.28 -33.39 -19.59
N ALA A 334 22.05 -32.61 -20.34
CA ALA A 334 21.76 -31.21 -20.63
C ALA A 334 20.47 -31.08 -21.46
N ILE A 335 19.65 -30.09 -21.17
CA ILE A 335 18.47 -29.76 -21.99
C ILE A 335 18.95 -29.38 -23.39
N ALA A 336 18.32 -29.96 -24.41
CA ALA A 336 18.57 -29.59 -25.81
C ALA A 336 18.31 -28.08 -26.02
N PRO A 337 18.97 -27.44 -26.99
CA PRO A 337 18.74 -26.05 -27.34
C PRO A 337 17.25 -25.78 -27.59
N THR A 338 16.80 -24.55 -27.27
CA THR A 338 15.42 -24.12 -27.54
C THR A 338 15.07 -24.31 -29.01
N CYS A 339 13.93 -24.94 -29.28
CA CYS A 339 13.39 -25.07 -30.63
C CYS A 339 12.40 -23.93 -30.96
N THR A 340 12.21 -23.64 -32.21
CA THR A 340 11.19 -22.67 -32.65
C THR A 340 9.81 -23.30 -32.60
N ILE A 341 8.74 -22.47 -32.68
CA ILE A 341 7.35 -22.94 -32.75
C ILE A 341 7.14 -23.83 -34.01
N ASP A 342 7.84 -23.55 -35.10
CA ASP A 342 7.77 -24.33 -36.33
C ASP A 342 8.46 -25.71 -36.19
N ASP A 343 9.48 -25.81 -35.37
CA ASP A 343 10.10 -27.08 -35.04
C ASP A 343 9.19 -27.92 -34.14
N PHE A 344 8.53 -27.28 -33.15
CA PHE A 344 7.57 -27.95 -32.31
C PHE A 344 6.32 -28.43 -33.09
N ALA A 345 5.86 -27.66 -34.06
CA ALA A 345 4.73 -28.04 -34.93
C ALA A 345 4.99 -29.28 -35.82
N LYS A 346 6.26 -29.71 -35.98
CA LYS A 346 6.63 -30.93 -36.67
C LYS A 346 6.45 -32.21 -35.85
N LEU A 347 6.19 -32.05 -34.50
CA LEU A 347 5.96 -33.17 -33.60
C LEU A 347 4.50 -33.60 -33.64
N ASP A 348 4.24 -34.88 -33.91
CA ASP A 348 2.91 -35.48 -33.83
C ASP A 348 2.69 -36.01 -32.41
N LEU A 349 2.10 -35.17 -31.53
CA LEU A 349 1.81 -35.54 -30.16
C LEU A 349 0.36 -36.03 -30.05
N ARG A 350 0.18 -37.32 -29.66
CA ARG A 350 -1.13 -37.95 -29.52
C ARG A 350 -1.35 -38.46 -28.13
N ILE A 351 -2.59 -38.33 -27.63
CA ILE A 351 -3.01 -38.97 -26.39
C ILE A 351 -3.16 -40.46 -26.64
N ALA A 352 -2.45 -41.30 -25.85
CA ALA A 352 -2.56 -42.74 -25.90
C ALA A 352 -3.02 -43.30 -24.54
N LYS A 353 -3.78 -44.42 -24.60
CA LYS A 353 -4.15 -45.19 -23.41
C LYS A 353 -3.13 -46.29 -23.22
N VAL A 354 -2.52 -46.36 -22.04
CA VAL A 354 -1.69 -47.49 -21.65
C VAL A 354 -2.58 -48.72 -21.50
N VAL A 355 -2.39 -49.72 -22.32
CA VAL A 355 -3.16 -50.98 -22.31
C VAL A 355 -2.48 -52.12 -21.58
N ALA A 356 -1.14 -52.07 -21.46
CA ALA A 356 -0.32 -52.99 -20.66
C ALA A 356 0.95 -52.30 -20.22
N CYS A 357 1.46 -52.66 -19.06
CA CYS A 357 2.76 -52.22 -18.54
C CYS A 357 3.40 -53.44 -17.85
N GLU A 358 4.53 -53.91 -18.37
CA GLU A 358 5.27 -55.05 -17.83
C GLU A 358 6.68 -54.60 -17.42
N ALA A 359 7.17 -55.12 -16.30
CA ALA A 359 8.54 -54.87 -15.87
C ALA A 359 9.52 -55.57 -16.80
N VAL A 360 10.50 -54.89 -17.29
CA VAL A 360 11.59 -55.45 -18.07
C VAL A 360 12.80 -55.62 -17.17
N GLU A 361 13.28 -56.86 -17.03
CA GLU A 361 14.40 -57.19 -16.19
C GLU A 361 15.68 -56.45 -16.66
N GLY A 362 16.32 -55.70 -15.76
CA GLY A 362 17.50 -54.88 -16.06
C GLY A 362 17.20 -53.46 -16.60
N SER A 363 15.95 -53.08 -16.76
CA SER A 363 15.57 -51.69 -17.12
C SER A 363 15.34 -50.82 -15.89
N THR A 364 15.94 -49.63 -15.90
CA THR A 364 15.69 -48.59 -14.89
C THR A 364 14.73 -47.47 -15.38
N LYS A 365 14.15 -47.66 -16.56
CA LYS A 365 13.17 -46.70 -17.17
C LYS A 365 11.77 -47.22 -17.08
#